data_27596f39f25d4cf70b2899c1430d1acf
#
_entry.id   27596f39f25d4cf70b2899c1430d1acf
#
_cell.length_a   1.000
_cell.length_b   1.000
_cell.length_c   1.000
_cell.angle_alpha   90.00
_cell.angle_beta   90.00
_cell.angle_gamma   90.00
#
_symmetry.space_group_name_H-M   'P 1'
#
loop_
_entity.id
_entity.type
_entity.pdbx_description
1 polymer ?
#
loop_
_entity_poly.entity_id
_entity_poly.type
_entity_poly.pdbx_seq_one_letter_code
_entity_poly.pdbx_strand_id
1 'polypeptide(L)'
;MRIKKLWLAPAAIVAAAPFAWAHFRLLEPQSWLVENQLGDPQKLGPCGGTSADSGMPTNAVTKVTGGQKMHIKVQETVFHPGHYRVALAVNGRAELPADPPVTTRDSAKGPQSVSAVIQNPAQPPLLADGLFPHTARQNDPFETDIQLPNISCAHCTLQIVEFMAEHGLNKDGGYFYHHCADLQITADPSKPMDSAWMKK
;
A
#
# COMPACT_ATOMS: atom_id res chain seq x y z
N MET A 1 39.25 8.72 59.82
CA MET A 1 38.00 8.94 59.08
C MET A 1 38.25 8.54 57.63
N ARG A 2 37.75 7.36 57.18
CA ARG A 2 38.00 6.85 55.80
C ARG A 2 36.80 7.21 54.92
N ILE A 3 37.02 8.07 53.93
CA ILE A 3 36.02 8.47 52.93
C ILE A 3 35.93 7.36 51.91
N LYS A 4 34.80 6.64 51.85
CA LYS A 4 34.49 5.67 50.81
C LYS A 4 34.10 6.45 49.52
N LYS A 5 34.95 6.34 48.47
CA LYS A 5 34.61 6.83 47.15
C LYS A 5 33.52 5.94 46.56
N LEU A 6 32.33 6.51 46.39
CA LEU A 6 31.24 5.88 45.64
C LEU A 6 31.56 6.01 44.14
N TRP A 7 31.77 4.91 43.43
CA TRP A 7 31.87 4.87 42.00
C TRP A 7 30.45 4.78 41.42
N LEU A 8 29.97 5.87 40.80
CA LEU A 8 28.76 5.84 40.01
C LEU A 8 29.14 5.30 38.64
N ALA A 9 28.69 4.07 38.31
CA ALA A 9 28.79 3.53 36.97
C ALA A 9 27.78 4.26 36.07
N PRO A 10 28.17 4.71 34.88
CA PRO A 10 27.22 5.29 33.93
C PRO A 10 26.28 4.18 33.42
N ALA A 11 24.99 4.35 33.67
CA ALA A 11 23.97 3.52 33.02
C ALA A 11 23.96 3.85 31.54
N ALA A 12 24.41 2.93 30.69
CA ALA A 12 24.26 3.04 29.25
C ALA A 12 22.77 2.89 28.91
N ILE A 13 22.15 4.00 28.53
CA ILE A 13 20.79 3.98 27.95
C ILE A 13 20.96 3.41 26.53
N VAL A 14 20.64 2.14 26.37
CA VAL A 14 20.45 1.54 25.05
C VAL A 14 19.16 2.12 24.49
N ALA A 15 19.28 3.15 23.67
CA ALA A 15 18.16 3.62 22.88
C ALA A 15 17.82 2.50 21.87
N ALA A 16 16.77 1.74 22.15
CA ALA A 16 16.16 0.87 21.15
C ALA A 16 15.61 1.79 20.06
N ALA A 17 16.29 1.82 18.89
CA ALA A 17 15.73 2.47 17.72
C ALA A 17 14.39 1.78 17.42
N PRO A 18 13.29 2.52 17.31
CA PRO A 18 12.04 1.92 16.89
C PRO A 18 12.26 1.34 15.49
N PHE A 19 11.83 0.10 15.28
CA PHE A 19 11.72 -0.45 13.95
C PHE A 19 10.74 0.47 13.21
N ALA A 20 11.25 1.26 12.29
CA ALA A 20 10.41 2.11 11.46
C ALA A 20 9.67 1.18 10.49
N TRP A 21 8.39 0.99 10.71
CA TRP A 21 7.47 0.25 9.87
C TRP A 21 6.67 1.30 9.10
N ALA A 22 6.76 1.32 7.78
CA ALA A 22 5.89 2.15 6.98
C ALA A 22 4.46 1.69 7.19
N HIS A 23 3.52 2.62 7.20
CA HIS A 23 2.11 2.29 7.29
C HIS A 23 1.31 3.41 6.64
N PHE A 24 0.22 3.03 5.98
CA PHE A 24 -0.74 4.00 5.49
C PHE A 24 -2.18 3.54 5.74
N ARG A 25 -3.12 4.47 5.66
CA ARG A 25 -4.55 4.22 5.67
C ARG A 25 -5.13 4.54 4.30
N LEU A 26 -6.06 3.70 3.86
CA LEU A 26 -6.86 3.99 2.67
C LEU A 26 -8.11 4.77 3.09
N LEU A 27 -8.11 6.08 2.82
CA LEU A 27 -9.23 6.95 3.19
C LEU A 27 -10.34 6.94 2.13
N GLU A 28 -9.98 6.94 0.85
CA GLU A 28 -10.90 6.87 -0.28
C GLU A 28 -10.31 6.04 -1.43
N PRO A 29 -11.09 5.10 -2.01
CA PRO A 29 -12.38 4.60 -1.52
C PRO A 29 -12.23 3.84 -0.20
N GLN A 30 -13.36 3.55 0.48
CA GLN A 30 -13.32 2.84 1.76
C GLN A 30 -12.63 1.48 1.63
N SER A 31 -11.69 1.21 2.53
CA SER A 31 -10.97 -0.06 2.61
C SER A 31 -11.93 -1.25 2.85
N TRP A 32 -11.61 -2.41 2.26
CA TRP A 32 -12.35 -3.64 2.47
C TRP A 32 -12.13 -4.24 3.86
N LEU A 33 -11.00 -3.93 4.53
CA LEU A 33 -10.72 -4.30 5.92
C LEU A 33 -10.92 -3.11 6.85
N VAL A 34 -11.33 -3.42 8.06
CA VAL A 34 -11.30 -2.45 9.16
C VAL A 34 -9.84 -2.15 9.49
N GLU A 35 -9.48 -0.90 9.41
CA GLU A 35 -8.13 -0.41 9.70
C GLU A 35 -8.03 0.16 11.11
N ASN A 36 -6.92 -0.12 11.79
CA ASN A 36 -6.59 0.59 13.02
C ASN A 36 -6.04 2.01 12.71
N GLN A 37 -5.59 2.75 13.72
CA GLN A 37 -5.05 4.10 13.55
C GLN A 37 -3.77 4.14 12.68
N LEU A 38 -3.04 3.03 12.59
CA LEU A 38 -1.85 2.91 11.74
C LEU A 38 -2.17 2.41 10.34
N GLY A 39 -3.37 1.84 10.11
CA GLY A 39 -3.76 1.23 8.84
C GLY A 39 -3.66 -0.31 8.85
N ASP A 40 -3.27 -0.93 9.96
CA ASP A 40 -3.22 -2.40 10.02
C ASP A 40 -4.62 -3.03 10.01
N PRO A 41 -4.71 -4.28 9.48
CA PRO A 41 -3.65 -5.15 8.99
C PRO A 41 -3.39 -4.94 7.48
N GLN A 42 -2.14 -4.68 7.05
CA GLN A 42 -1.81 -4.28 5.68
C GLN A 42 -0.56 -4.95 5.08
N LYS A 43 0.05 -5.93 5.77
CA LYS A 43 1.36 -6.48 5.36
C LYS A 43 1.28 -7.52 4.27
N LEU A 44 0.24 -8.36 4.25
CA LEU A 44 0.13 -9.44 3.26
C LEU A 44 -0.44 -8.93 1.94
N GLY A 45 0.18 -9.31 0.84
CA GLY A 45 -0.46 -9.23 -0.47
C GLY A 45 -1.55 -10.30 -0.65
N PRO A 46 -2.54 -10.06 -1.52
CA PRO A 46 -2.69 -8.82 -2.28
C PRO A 46 -3.46 -7.71 -1.56
N CYS A 47 -4.19 -7.96 -0.47
CA CYS A 47 -5.20 -7.04 0.07
C CYS A 47 -5.08 -6.78 1.58
N GLY A 48 -3.91 -6.92 2.15
CA GLY A 48 -3.71 -6.73 3.59
C GLY A 48 -3.90 -8.01 4.39
N GLY A 49 -3.87 -7.87 5.71
CA GLY A 49 -3.72 -8.95 6.65
C GLY A 49 -2.29 -9.07 7.16
N THR A 50 -2.09 -9.95 8.13
CA THR A 50 -0.79 -10.40 8.63
C THR A 50 -0.82 -11.91 8.80
N SER A 51 0.32 -12.54 9.07
CA SER A 51 0.37 -13.98 9.39
C SER A 51 -0.44 -14.36 10.63
N ALA A 52 -0.70 -13.41 11.52
CA ALA A 52 -1.45 -13.61 12.77
C ALA A 52 -2.90 -13.10 12.70
N ASP A 53 -3.20 -12.15 11.79
CA ASP A 53 -4.51 -11.49 11.68
C ASP A 53 -4.86 -11.27 10.21
N SER A 54 -5.86 -11.99 9.71
CA SER A 54 -6.37 -11.82 8.35
C SER A 54 -7.22 -10.55 8.17
N GLY A 55 -7.53 -9.86 9.25
CA GLY A 55 -8.37 -8.66 9.26
C GLY A 55 -9.88 -8.95 9.27
N MET A 56 -10.64 -7.94 9.64
CA MET A 56 -12.11 -7.98 9.67
C MET A 56 -12.67 -7.21 8.47
N PRO A 57 -13.52 -7.85 7.61
CA PRO A 57 -14.12 -7.16 6.49
C PRO A 57 -15.07 -6.03 6.92
N THR A 58 -15.01 -4.90 6.22
CA THR A 58 -15.96 -3.79 6.38
C THR A 58 -17.28 -4.07 5.66
N ASN A 59 -17.27 -4.96 4.67
CA ASN A 59 -18.36 -5.19 3.72
C ASN A 59 -18.76 -3.94 2.90
N ALA A 60 -17.90 -2.94 2.87
CA ALA A 60 -18.11 -1.74 2.07
C ALA A 60 -17.89 -2.05 0.58
N VAL A 61 -18.81 -1.57 -0.27
CA VAL A 61 -18.68 -1.64 -1.73
C VAL A 61 -18.91 -0.25 -2.30
N THR A 62 -17.89 0.29 -2.95
CA THR A 62 -17.99 1.59 -3.61
C THR A 62 -18.56 1.42 -5.02
N LYS A 63 -19.70 2.09 -5.31
CA LYS A 63 -20.35 2.04 -6.62
C LYS A 63 -19.85 3.19 -7.48
N VAL A 64 -19.39 2.89 -8.68
CA VAL A 64 -18.83 3.87 -9.62
C VAL A 64 -19.28 3.61 -11.05
N THR A 65 -19.20 4.63 -11.89
CA THR A 65 -19.44 4.51 -13.33
C THR A 65 -18.12 4.29 -14.07
N GLY A 66 -18.08 3.32 -14.97
CA GLY A 66 -16.95 3.07 -15.84
C GLY A 66 -16.62 4.27 -16.73
N GLY A 67 -15.35 4.43 -17.09
CA GLY A 67 -14.90 5.56 -17.90
C GLY A 67 -14.96 6.91 -17.18
N GLN A 68 -15.13 6.94 -15.88
CA GLN A 68 -15.04 8.15 -15.05
C GLN A 68 -13.76 8.14 -14.19
N LYS A 69 -13.42 9.28 -13.67
CA LYS A 69 -12.35 9.40 -12.67
C LYS A 69 -12.87 8.98 -11.31
N MET A 70 -12.03 8.27 -10.58
CA MET A 70 -12.25 7.89 -9.19
C MET A 70 -11.19 8.55 -8.32
N HIS A 71 -11.63 9.17 -7.24
CA HIS A 71 -10.73 9.76 -6.26
C HIS A 71 -10.05 8.69 -5.42
N ILE A 72 -8.72 8.82 -5.28
CA ILE A 72 -7.89 7.99 -4.40
C ILE A 72 -7.28 8.91 -3.35
N LYS A 73 -7.45 8.54 -2.09
CA LYS A 73 -6.87 9.27 -0.97
C LYS A 73 -6.26 8.32 0.04
N VAL A 74 -4.98 8.51 0.33
CA VAL A 74 -4.24 7.70 1.30
C VAL A 74 -3.55 8.60 2.31
N GLN A 75 -3.50 8.17 3.57
CA GLN A 75 -2.77 8.87 4.63
C GLN A 75 -1.61 8.00 5.09
N GLU A 76 -0.40 8.44 4.84
CA GLU A 76 0.77 7.84 5.45
C GLU A 76 0.75 8.09 6.97
N THR A 77 0.79 7.03 7.74
CA THR A 77 0.75 7.09 9.21
C THR A 77 2.13 6.90 9.82
N VAL A 78 2.97 6.08 9.18
CA VAL A 78 4.39 5.93 9.52
C VAL A 78 5.21 6.16 8.25
N PHE A 79 5.99 7.22 8.26
CA PHE A 79 6.76 7.67 7.10
C PHE A 79 7.81 6.67 6.63
N HIS A 80 7.81 6.46 5.31
CA HIS A 80 8.92 5.85 4.57
C HIS A 80 9.09 6.52 3.20
N PRO A 81 10.33 6.72 2.72
CA PRO A 81 10.53 7.07 1.32
C PRO A 81 9.91 6.00 0.42
N GLY A 82 9.21 6.42 -0.62
CA GLY A 82 8.55 5.44 -1.47
C GLY A 82 7.65 6.02 -2.55
N HIS A 83 6.76 5.19 -3.04
CA HIS A 83 5.73 5.54 -4.00
C HIS A 83 4.57 4.53 -3.92
N TYR A 84 3.47 4.86 -4.60
CA TYR A 84 2.28 4.01 -4.60
C TYR A 84 1.96 3.47 -6.00
N ARG A 85 1.28 2.32 -6.02
CA ARG A 85 0.74 1.65 -7.21
C ARG A 85 -0.75 1.39 -7.01
N VAL A 86 -1.53 1.49 -8.09
CA VAL A 86 -2.95 1.15 -8.09
C VAL A 86 -3.24 0.14 -9.19
N ALA A 87 -3.88 -0.98 -8.80
CA ALA A 87 -4.30 -2.03 -9.71
C ALA A 87 -5.81 -2.30 -9.59
N LEU A 88 -6.40 -2.86 -10.62
CA LEU A 88 -7.81 -3.25 -10.66
C LEU A 88 -7.95 -4.70 -11.14
N ALA A 89 -8.50 -5.55 -10.31
CA ALA A 89 -8.94 -6.89 -10.68
C ALA A 89 -10.43 -6.87 -11.01
N VAL A 90 -10.82 -7.44 -12.15
CA VAL A 90 -12.21 -7.36 -12.64
C VAL A 90 -13.09 -8.56 -12.22
N ASN A 91 -12.48 -9.72 -11.89
CA ASN A 91 -13.22 -10.92 -11.49
C ASN A 91 -12.88 -11.37 -10.05
N GLY A 92 -12.16 -10.54 -9.30
CA GLY A 92 -11.83 -10.82 -7.90
C GLY A 92 -10.34 -10.77 -7.59
N ARG A 93 -10.03 -10.82 -6.30
CA ARG A 93 -8.68 -10.55 -5.75
C ARG A 93 -7.57 -11.46 -6.27
N ALA A 94 -7.92 -12.67 -6.74
CA ALA A 94 -6.95 -13.61 -7.30
C ALA A 94 -6.30 -13.12 -8.62
N GLU A 95 -6.89 -12.14 -9.29
CA GLU A 95 -6.36 -11.53 -10.51
C GLU A 95 -5.46 -10.33 -10.25
N LEU A 96 -5.33 -9.90 -9.00
CA LEU A 96 -4.43 -8.81 -8.64
C LEU A 96 -2.97 -9.20 -8.92
N PRO A 97 -2.16 -8.28 -9.45
CA PRO A 97 -0.77 -8.57 -9.75
C PRO A 97 0.03 -8.83 -8.47
N ALA A 98 1.07 -9.64 -8.60
CA ALA A 98 2.08 -9.75 -7.56
C ALA A 98 2.82 -8.41 -7.39
N ASP A 99 3.48 -8.27 -6.24
CA ASP A 99 4.37 -7.14 -6.00
C ASP A 99 5.46 -7.06 -7.08
N PRO A 100 5.85 -5.84 -7.49
CA PRO A 100 6.85 -5.68 -8.53
C PRO A 100 8.25 -6.11 -8.03
N PRO A 101 9.16 -6.47 -8.94
CA PRO A 101 10.56 -6.73 -8.58
C PRO A 101 11.19 -5.52 -7.90
N VAL A 102 12.01 -5.81 -6.88
CA VAL A 102 12.70 -4.80 -6.07
C VAL A 102 14.21 -5.02 -6.17
N THR A 103 14.96 -3.93 -6.37
CA THR A 103 16.40 -3.93 -6.15
C THR A 103 16.70 -3.70 -4.67
N THR A 104 17.69 -4.41 -4.15
CA THR A 104 18.09 -4.31 -2.75
C THR A 104 19.58 -3.98 -2.64
N ARG A 105 19.99 -3.47 -1.50
CA ARG A 105 21.38 -3.37 -1.08
C ARG A 105 21.57 -4.07 0.26
N ASP A 106 22.73 -4.65 0.47
CA ASP A 106 23.09 -5.25 1.75
C ASP A 106 23.34 -4.16 2.81
N SER A 107 22.94 -4.44 4.03
CA SER A 107 23.24 -3.64 5.21
C SER A 107 23.63 -4.54 6.39
N ALA A 108 24.20 -3.94 7.44
CA ALA A 108 24.51 -4.65 8.69
C ALA A 108 23.27 -5.28 9.36
N LYS A 109 22.05 -4.84 8.95
CA LYS A 109 20.76 -5.34 9.45
C LYS A 109 20.03 -6.26 8.47
N GLY A 110 20.72 -6.67 7.39
CA GLY A 110 20.15 -7.44 6.29
C GLY A 110 19.82 -6.57 5.06
N PRO A 111 19.22 -7.17 4.02
CA PRO A 111 18.91 -6.46 2.79
C PRO A 111 17.89 -5.35 3.02
N GLN A 112 18.13 -4.21 2.39
CA GLN A 112 17.23 -3.06 2.35
C GLN A 112 16.78 -2.78 0.93
N SER A 113 15.53 -2.38 0.76
CA SER A 113 14.97 -1.98 -0.53
C SER A 113 15.62 -0.69 -1.03
N VAL A 114 15.83 -0.61 -2.34
CA VAL A 114 16.35 0.59 -3.02
C VAL A 114 15.29 1.18 -3.95
N SER A 115 14.74 0.35 -4.85
CA SER A 115 13.69 0.78 -5.79
C SER A 115 12.86 -0.41 -6.22
N ALA A 116 11.58 -0.17 -6.49
CA ALA A 116 10.72 -1.09 -7.22
C ALA A 116 10.64 -0.73 -8.70
N VAL A 117 10.34 -1.72 -9.53
CA VAL A 117 10.06 -1.47 -10.96
C VAL A 117 8.74 -0.73 -11.10
N ILE A 118 8.79 0.45 -11.73
CA ILE A 118 7.60 1.25 -12.07
C ILE A 118 7.26 1.01 -13.54
N GLN A 119 5.98 0.72 -13.83
CA GLN A 119 5.45 0.60 -15.18
C GLN A 119 4.87 1.94 -15.64
N ASN A 120 5.51 2.55 -16.63
CA ASN A 120 5.05 3.81 -17.22
C ASN A 120 5.18 3.76 -18.76
N PRO A 121 4.07 3.86 -19.53
CA PRO A 121 2.69 3.96 -19.04
C PRO A 121 2.19 2.67 -18.37
N ALA A 122 1.30 2.82 -17.38
CA ALA A 122 0.63 1.70 -16.74
C ALA A 122 -0.23 0.93 -17.77
N GLN A 123 -0.23 -0.40 -17.65
CA GLN A 123 -1.02 -1.29 -18.50
C GLN A 123 -1.89 -2.20 -17.61
N PRO A 124 -3.05 -2.67 -18.07
CA PRO A 124 -3.85 -3.61 -17.29
C PRO A 124 -3.00 -4.78 -16.75
N PRO A 125 -3.15 -5.16 -15.47
CA PRO A 125 -4.18 -4.72 -14.53
C PRO A 125 -3.86 -3.43 -13.74
N LEU A 126 -2.78 -2.70 -14.07
CA LEU A 126 -2.44 -1.45 -13.39
C LEU A 126 -3.26 -0.29 -13.95
N LEU A 127 -3.88 0.49 -13.05
CA LEU A 127 -4.51 1.78 -13.36
C LEU A 127 -3.48 2.91 -13.32
N ALA A 128 -2.55 2.85 -12.36
CA ALA A 128 -1.47 3.82 -12.21
C ALA A 128 -0.30 3.21 -11.43
N ASP A 129 0.90 3.71 -11.67
CA ASP A 129 2.12 3.27 -10.99
C ASP A 129 3.08 4.44 -10.76
N GLY A 130 3.90 4.36 -9.71
CA GLY A 130 4.81 5.42 -9.33
C GLY A 130 4.10 6.69 -8.84
N LEU A 131 2.90 6.57 -8.30
CA LEU A 131 2.17 7.70 -7.73
C LEU A 131 2.84 8.20 -6.45
N PHE A 132 2.69 9.49 -6.18
CA PHE A 132 3.14 10.13 -4.92
C PHE A 132 4.59 9.79 -4.56
N PRO A 133 5.57 9.94 -5.47
CA PRO A 133 6.95 9.69 -5.13
C PRO A 133 7.41 10.68 -4.06
N HIS A 134 7.92 10.20 -2.94
CA HIS A 134 8.31 11.05 -1.82
C HIS A 134 9.55 10.51 -1.09
N THR A 135 10.34 11.44 -0.56
CA THR A 135 11.55 11.19 0.23
C THR A 135 11.54 11.90 1.57
N ALA A 136 10.46 12.62 1.87
CA ALA A 136 10.25 13.33 3.12
C ALA A 136 8.80 13.14 3.58
N ARG A 137 8.60 13.18 4.90
CA ARG A 137 7.27 13.05 5.50
C ARG A 137 6.34 14.16 5.03
N GLN A 138 5.12 13.79 4.67
CA GLN A 138 4.01 14.69 4.42
C GLN A 138 2.94 14.52 5.50
N ASN A 139 2.39 15.63 5.99
CA ASN A 139 1.33 15.58 7.01
C ASN A 139 -0.06 15.47 6.39
N ASP A 140 -0.24 16.07 5.21
CA ASP A 140 -1.50 15.98 4.47
C ASP A 140 -1.60 14.65 3.74
N PRO A 141 -2.81 14.11 3.54
CA PRO A 141 -3.01 12.93 2.71
C PRO A 141 -2.47 13.12 1.29
N PHE A 142 -1.96 12.04 0.70
CA PHE A 142 -1.75 11.97 -0.73
C PHE A 142 -3.09 11.68 -1.42
N GLU A 143 -3.41 12.46 -2.46
CA GLU A 143 -4.67 12.27 -3.19
C GLU A 143 -4.53 12.57 -4.67
N THR A 144 -5.29 11.85 -5.49
CA THR A 144 -5.37 12.05 -6.94
C THR A 144 -6.61 11.39 -7.51
N ASP A 145 -6.98 11.80 -8.73
CA ASP A 145 -8.02 11.15 -9.49
C ASP A 145 -7.42 10.16 -10.50
N ILE A 146 -7.93 8.94 -10.51
CA ILE A 146 -7.50 7.87 -11.42
C ILE A 146 -8.61 7.56 -12.41
N GLN A 147 -8.24 7.47 -13.70
CA GLN A 147 -9.16 7.09 -14.76
C GLN A 147 -9.55 5.62 -14.64
N LEU A 148 -10.83 5.33 -14.45
CA LEU A 148 -11.35 3.97 -14.52
C LEU A 148 -11.58 3.53 -15.97
N PRO A 149 -11.38 2.23 -16.28
CA PRO A 149 -11.81 1.69 -17.56
C PRO A 149 -13.34 1.69 -17.68
N ASN A 150 -13.84 1.84 -18.90
CA ASN A 150 -15.27 1.68 -19.14
C ASN A 150 -15.64 0.20 -19.28
N ILE A 151 -15.94 -0.43 -18.13
CA ILE A 151 -16.30 -1.84 -18.00
C ILE A 151 -17.48 -2.00 -17.06
N SER A 152 -18.12 -3.17 -17.11
CA SER A 152 -19.08 -3.60 -16.08
C SER A 152 -18.49 -4.72 -15.25
N CYS A 153 -18.54 -4.59 -13.93
CA CYS A 153 -18.01 -5.56 -13.00
C CYS A 153 -18.76 -5.47 -11.68
N ALA A 154 -19.31 -6.58 -11.23
CA ALA A 154 -20.09 -6.63 -9.99
C ALA A 154 -19.22 -6.76 -8.73
N HIS A 155 -18.02 -7.34 -8.87
CA HIS A 155 -17.11 -7.69 -7.77
C HIS A 155 -15.65 -7.38 -8.13
N CYS A 156 -15.42 -6.15 -8.58
CA CYS A 156 -14.06 -5.68 -8.80
C CYS A 156 -13.34 -5.44 -7.49
N THR A 157 -12.03 -5.58 -7.52
CA THR A 157 -11.17 -5.18 -6.39
C THR A 157 -10.15 -4.16 -6.88
N LEU A 158 -10.15 -3.00 -6.26
CA LEU A 158 -9.09 -2.02 -6.36
C LEU A 158 -8.02 -2.36 -5.33
N GLN A 159 -6.77 -2.39 -5.74
CA GLN A 159 -5.62 -2.56 -4.85
C GLN A 159 -4.79 -1.28 -4.83
N ILE A 160 -4.40 -0.85 -3.65
CA ILE A 160 -3.41 0.19 -3.44
C ILE A 160 -2.22 -0.43 -2.71
N VAL A 161 -1.03 -0.27 -3.28
CA VAL A 161 0.22 -0.81 -2.73
C VAL A 161 1.18 0.34 -2.50
N GLU A 162 1.75 0.42 -1.30
CA GLU A 162 2.87 1.29 -0.98
C GLU A 162 4.17 0.49 -1.11
N PHE A 163 5.10 0.96 -1.95
CA PHE A 163 6.49 0.52 -1.95
C PHE A 163 7.30 1.35 -0.98
N MET A 164 8.13 0.68 -0.17
CA MET A 164 9.01 1.31 0.79
C MET A 164 10.46 1.22 0.34
N ALA A 165 11.08 2.35 0.03
CA ALA A 165 12.52 2.45 -0.13
C ALA A 165 13.20 2.54 1.25
N GLU A 166 14.48 2.15 1.33
CA GLU A 166 15.29 2.19 2.56
C GLU A 166 14.71 1.31 3.71
N HIS A 167 13.89 0.33 3.37
CA HIS A 167 13.25 -0.58 4.34
C HIS A 167 13.96 -1.93 4.42
N GLY A 168 14.08 -2.49 5.63
CA GLY A 168 14.48 -3.88 5.82
C GLY A 168 13.40 -4.86 5.38
N LEU A 169 13.78 -6.11 5.08
CA LEU A 169 12.82 -7.12 4.64
C LEU A 169 11.75 -7.35 5.73
N ASN A 170 10.50 -7.17 5.34
CA ASN A 170 9.33 -7.51 6.11
C ASN A 170 8.91 -8.95 5.75
N LYS A 171 8.83 -9.85 6.72
CA LYS A 171 8.55 -11.29 6.47
C LYS A 171 7.21 -11.52 5.79
N ASP A 172 6.20 -10.74 6.15
CA ASP A 172 4.84 -10.89 5.62
C ASP A 172 4.67 -10.14 4.29
N GLY A 173 5.01 -8.86 4.22
CA GLY A 173 4.78 -8.03 3.05
C GLY A 173 6.02 -7.65 2.24
N GLY A 174 7.15 -8.34 2.40
CA GLY A 174 8.38 -7.96 1.68
C GLY A 174 8.74 -6.50 1.92
N TYR A 175 8.70 -5.69 0.87
CA TYR A 175 8.95 -4.24 0.93
C TYR A 175 7.70 -3.43 0.63
N PHE A 176 6.51 -4.03 0.85
CA PHE A 176 5.24 -3.46 0.47
C PHE A 176 4.23 -3.51 1.61
N TYR A 177 3.24 -2.61 1.53
CA TYR A 177 2.01 -2.64 2.29
C TYR A 177 0.83 -2.55 1.33
N HIS A 178 -0.29 -3.20 1.70
CA HIS A 178 -1.39 -3.46 0.78
C HIS A 178 -2.73 -3.08 1.40
N HIS A 179 -3.51 -2.31 0.67
CA HIS A 179 -4.93 -2.13 0.91
C HIS A 179 -5.73 -2.44 -0.33
N CYS A 180 -6.97 -2.88 -0.13
CA CYS A 180 -7.94 -3.05 -1.20
C CYS A 180 -9.24 -2.31 -0.86
N ALA A 181 -10.02 -2.05 -1.90
CA ALA A 181 -11.41 -1.63 -1.79
C ALA A 181 -12.26 -2.45 -2.75
N ASP A 182 -13.43 -2.89 -2.31
CA ASP A 182 -14.37 -3.58 -3.17
C ASP A 182 -15.20 -2.57 -3.97
N LEU A 183 -15.25 -2.77 -5.29
CA LEU A 183 -15.96 -1.89 -6.22
C LEU A 183 -17.06 -2.63 -6.96
N GLN A 184 -18.11 -1.90 -7.29
CA GLN A 184 -19.07 -2.25 -8.32
C GLN A 184 -18.97 -1.18 -9.41
N ILE A 185 -18.52 -1.57 -10.60
CA ILE A 185 -18.41 -0.67 -11.76
C ILE A 185 -19.56 -0.96 -12.70
N THR A 186 -20.30 0.07 -13.12
CA THR A 186 -21.32 0.01 -14.17
C THR A 186 -20.79 0.77 -15.37
N ALA A 187 -20.70 0.10 -16.53
CA ALA A 187 -20.25 0.77 -17.74
C ALA A 187 -21.14 1.96 -18.12
N ASP A 188 -20.52 3.02 -18.59
CA ASP A 188 -21.20 4.15 -19.23
C ASP A 188 -21.64 3.74 -20.63
N PRO A 189 -22.95 3.61 -20.90
CA PRO A 189 -23.43 3.17 -22.21
C PRO A 189 -23.17 4.18 -23.35
N SER A 190 -22.82 5.41 -23.01
CA SER A 190 -22.46 6.44 -23.99
C SER A 190 -21.02 6.34 -24.50
N LYS A 191 -20.22 5.46 -23.92
CA LYS A 191 -18.80 5.28 -24.26
C LYS A 191 -18.52 3.85 -24.72
N PRO A 192 -17.51 3.65 -25.59
CA PRO A 192 -17.07 2.30 -25.95
C PRO A 192 -16.50 1.56 -24.73
N MET A 193 -16.72 0.24 -24.70
CA MET A 193 -16.14 -0.63 -23.68
C MET A 193 -14.63 -0.78 -23.86
N ASP A 194 -13.89 -0.77 -22.74
CA ASP A 194 -12.43 -0.96 -22.73
C ASP A 194 -12.07 -2.46 -22.80
N SER A 195 -11.97 -2.98 -24.03
CA SER A 195 -11.72 -4.40 -24.29
C SER A 195 -10.40 -4.93 -23.72
N ALA A 196 -9.40 -4.07 -23.51
CA ALA A 196 -8.12 -4.44 -22.91
C ALA A 196 -8.28 -4.98 -21.47
N TRP A 197 -9.33 -4.56 -20.76
CA TRP A 197 -9.64 -4.98 -19.39
C TRP A 197 -10.54 -6.22 -19.35
N MET A 198 -11.09 -6.66 -20.46
CA MET A 198 -11.99 -7.81 -20.55
C MET A 198 -11.29 -9.09 -21.07
N LYS A 199 -10.02 -9.00 -21.41
CA LYS A 199 -9.23 -10.16 -21.85
C LYS A 199 -8.84 -10.98 -20.61
N LYS A 200 -9.24 -12.27 -20.62
CA LYS A 200 -8.77 -13.27 -19.67
C LYS A 200 -7.40 -13.78 -20.06
#